data_818ab306f878527b32ed2350c4a7427d
#
_entry.id   818ab306f878527b32ed2350c4a7427d
#
_cell.length_a   1.000
_cell.length_b   1.000
_cell.length_c   1.000
_cell.angle_alpha   90.00
_cell.angle_beta   90.00
_cell.angle_gamma   90.00
#
_symmetry.space_group_name_H-M   'P 1'
#
loop_
_entity.id
_entity.type
_entity.pdbx_description
1 polymer ?
#
loop_
_entity_poly.entity_id
_entity_poly.type
_entity_poly.pdbx_seq_one_letter_code
_entity_poly.pdbx_strand_id
1 'polypeptide(L)'
;MDRRRLARLGVVAAAGALLCGCTSAAEKPTTPGLEPRGTVLTTVKPTRQDLTNQISLNGKVEIDPVFGIVAPVTGEIRYVNRQPSTKPADEPLWVGSVWRDGAPNRVYIPKGSTFAGRLMTDHADVTAGMPVASAKHAGYGIVAEIDSSQAYRISGSVQTVRGQIKNGPGPFPCKALGTIAALPAGTIPEPPPTTTNPSAPPTGGPPHSVADDPAAGGSDATGMRLVCTAPASVKLINGAAVTLDVITAKAAHAMVLPVEAVAGVQGKGKVDIVGPDRNRKTVDVTLGITDGKVIEIRKGLTGDETIAVPGPDLPTATPNADQGGSGAPG
;
A
#
# COMPACT_ATOMS: atom_id res chain seq x y z
N MET A 1 -13.29 19.74 70.41
CA MET A 1 -13.14 21.10 71.04
C MET A 1 -13.30 22.11 69.93
N ASP A 2 -14.45 22.58 69.81
CA ASP A 2 -15.01 23.90 70.20
C ASP A 2 -14.64 24.98 69.16
N ARG A 3 -15.52 25.59 68.57
CA ARG A 3 -16.76 26.35 68.71
C ARG A 3 -16.70 27.55 67.77
N ARG A 4 -17.74 27.69 66.90
CA ARG A 4 -18.75 28.77 66.96
C ARG A 4 -18.21 30.16 66.66
N ARG A 5 -18.80 31.09 65.91
CA ARG A 5 -20.17 31.56 65.67
C ARG A 5 -20.15 32.61 64.55
N LEU A 6 -21.13 32.69 63.67
CA LEU A 6 -22.27 33.65 63.64
C LEU A 6 -21.86 35.15 63.57
N ALA A 7 -22.26 35.98 62.65
CA ALA A 7 -23.60 36.51 62.37
C ALA A 7 -23.56 37.66 61.34
N ARG A 8 -24.52 37.75 60.49
CA ARG A 8 -25.63 38.70 60.27
C ARG A 8 -25.37 39.90 59.36
N LEU A 9 -26.17 39.97 58.32
CA LEU A 9 -27.22 40.92 57.89
C LEU A 9 -26.79 42.34 57.48
N GLY A 10 -27.23 42.72 56.27
CA GLY A 10 -27.36 44.08 55.75
C GLY A 10 -27.96 44.12 54.38
N VAL A 11 -29.29 44.20 54.29
CA VAL A 11 -30.08 44.48 53.07
C VAL A 11 -30.08 46.00 52.87
N VAL A 12 -29.80 46.48 51.65
CA VAL A 12 -30.37 47.71 51.11
C VAL A 12 -30.54 47.59 49.60
N ALA A 13 -31.75 47.78 49.17
CA ALA A 13 -32.19 47.88 47.78
C ALA A 13 -31.92 49.32 47.27
N ALA A 14 -31.53 49.43 46.02
CA ALA A 14 -31.79 50.64 45.22
C ALA A 14 -31.91 50.26 43.73
N ALA A 15 -33.09 50.55 43.21
CA ALA A 15 -33.46 50.45 41.81
C ALA A 15 -32.76 51.57 41.00
N GLY A 16 -32.29 51.22 39.80
CA GLY A 16 -31.81 52.15 38.80
C GLY A 16 -31.83 51.52 37.41
N ALA A 17 -32.92 51.74 36.70
CA ALA A 17 -33.06 51.39 35.30
C ALA A 17 -32.23 52.34 34.43
N LEU A 18 -31.37 51.83 33.56
CA LEU A 18 -30.92 52.54 32.38
C LEU A 18 -30.67 51.58 31.24
N LEU A 19 -31.45 51.80 30.19
CA LEU A 19 -31.35 51.23 28.87
C LEU A 19 -30.00 51.55 28.25
N CYS A 20 -29.32 50.55 27.70
CA CYS A 20 -28.33 50.77 26.62
C CYS A 20 -28.07 49.49 25.84
N GLY A 21 -28.51 49.51 24.61
CA GLY A 21 -27.85 49.11 23.40
C GLY A 21 -27.32 47.66 23.31
N CYS A 22 -28.12 46.77 22.74
CA CYS A 22 -27.65 45.52 22.16
C CYS A 22 -26.84 45.81 20.89
N THR A 23 -25.55 45.72 20.97
CA THR A 23 -24.71 45.39 19.82
C THR A 23 -24.39 43.90 19.92
N SER A 24 -25.21 43.09 19.27
CA SER A 24 -24.93 41.68 19.08
C SER A 24 -23.75 41.55 18.11
N ALA A 25 -22.53 41.45 18.64
CA ALA A 25 -21.44 40.84 17.90
C ALA A 25 -21.82 39.37 17.77
N ALA A 26 -22.09 38.96 16.55
CA ALA A 26 -22.31 37.56 16.21
C ALA A 26 -21.02 36.78 16.54
N GLU A 27 -20.98 36.16 17.72
CA GLU A 27 -20.01 35.13 18.01
C GLU A 27 -20.26 33.98 17.05
N LYS A 28 -19.30 33.77 16.13
CA LYS A 28 -19.24 32.52 15.35
C LYS A 28 -19.21 31.36 16.35
N PRO A 29 -20.05 30.33 16.15
CA PRO A 29 -20.00 29.14 16.98
C PRO A 29 -18.64 28.50 16.82
N THR A 30 -17.76 28.64 17.82
CA THR A 30 -16.54 27.86 17.94
C THR A 30 -16.95 26.42 18.26
N THR A 31 -16.72 25.53 17.32
CA THR A 31 -16.88 24.09 17.54
C THR A 31 -15.93 23.68 18.67
N PRO A 32 -16.39 23.10 19.79
CA PRO A 32 -15.50 22.69 20.88
C PRO A 32 -14.50 21.64 20.34
N GLY A 33 -13.21 21.90 20.51
CA GLY A 33 -12.12 20.98 20.13
C GLY A 33 -11.25 21.42 18.96
N LEU A 34 -11.57 22.56 18.30
CA LEU A 34 -10.73 23.18 17.28
C LEU A 34 -10.23 24.56 17.75
N GLU A 35 -9.57 24.58 18.88
CA GLU A 35 -8.70 25.72 19.14
C GLU A 35 -7.60 25.71 18.08
N PRO A 36 -7.32 26.87 17.42
CA PRO A 36 -6.14 26.95 16.55
C PRO A 36 -4.95 26.66 17.45
N ARG A 37 -4.35 25.48 17.30
CA ARG A 37 -3.07 25.19 17.92
C ARG A 37 -2.13 26.25 17.38
N GLY A 38 -1.73 27.18 18.22
CA GLY A 38 -0.72 28.17 17.87
C GLY A 38 0.47 27.39 17.35
N THR A 39 0.70 27.45 16.06
CA THR A 39 1.78 26.73 15.42
C THR A 39 3.07 27.41 15.83
N VAL A 40 3.74 26.84 16.82
CA VAL A 40 5.07 27.30 17.19
C VAL A 40 5.96 27.04 15.98
N LEU A 41 6.33 28.11 15.32
CA LEU A 41 7.25 28.04 14.21
C LEU A 41 8.61 27.59 14.72
N THR A 42 8.99 26.40 14.39
CA THR A 42 10.34 25.89 14.57
C THR A 42 11.09 25.88 13.24
N THR A 43 12.39 25.76 13.29
CA THR A 43 13.21 25.64 12.09
C THR A 43 14.09 24.41 12.18
N VAL A 44 14.31 23.76 11.03
CA VAL A 44 15.19 22.62 10.91
C VAL A 44 16.15 22.84 9.74
N LYS A 45 17.28 22.16 9.76
CA LYS A 45 18.19 22.06 8.61
C LYS A 45 18.03 20.68 7.99
N PRO A 46 18.19 20.56 6.66
CA PRO A 46 18.28 19.26 6.02
C PRO A 46 19.41 18.43 6.64
N THR A 47 19.16 17.17 6.85
CA THR A 47 20.18 16.21 7.32
C THR A 47 20.38 15.12 6.27
N ARG A 48 21.48 14.36 6.39
CA ARG A 48 21.74 13.22 5.52
C ARG A 48 21.63 11.92 6.30
N GLN A 49 20.81 11.01 5.81
CA GLN A 49 20.64 9.68 6.39
C GLN A 49 20.22 8.65 5.35
N ASP A 50 20.38 7.39 5.69
CA ASP A 50 19.87 6.30 4.87
C ASP A 50 18.37 6.14 5.10
N LEU A 51 17.62 6.05 4.01
CA LEU A 51 16.18 5.81 4.03
C LEU A 51 15.83 4.46 3.44
N THR A 52 14.86 3.81 4.04
CA THR A 52 14.30 2.58 3.53
C THR A 52 12.78 2.68 3.56
N ASN A 53 12.16 2.54 2.40
CA ASN A 53 10.71 2.41 2.32
C ASN A 53 10.37 0.93 2.44
N GLN A 54 9.69 0.57 3.50
CA GLN A 54 9.27 -0.81 3.77
C GLN A 54 7.78 -0.90 4.07
N ILE A 55 7.22 -2.04 3.76
CA ILE A 55 5.83 -2.39 4.04
C ILE A 55 5.86 -3.72 4.78
N SER A 56 5.26 -3.76 5.96
CA SER A 56 5.14 -4.98 6.74
C SER A 56 3.85 -5.69 6.41
N LEU A 57 3.95 -6.96 6.04
CA LEU A 57 2.84 -7.86 5.72
C LEU A 57 2.72 -8.94 6.79
N ASN A 58 1.49 -9.30 7.14
CA ASN A 58 1.23 -10.45 7.97
C ASN A 58 1.16 -11.70 7.09
N GLY A 59 1.89 -12.71 7.45
CA GLY A 59 1.94 -13.98 6.73
C GLY A 59 1.92 -15.17 7.66
N LYS A 60 1.89 -16.35 7.07
CA LYS A 60 1.98 -17.64 7.75
C LYS A 60 2.84 -18.62 6.96
N VAL A 61 3.39 -19.59 7.64
CA VAL A 61 4.08 -20.71 7.02
C VAL A 61 3.03 -21.71 6.49
N GLU A 62 3.15 -22.07 5.22
CA GLU A 62 2.30 -23.06 4.56
C GLU A 62 3.15 -24.17 3.93
N ILE A 63 2.57 -25.37 3.84
CA ILE A 63 3.15 -26.48 3.07
C ILE A 63 2.70 -26.35 1.63
N ASP A 64 3.64 -26.53 0.71
CA ASP A 64 3.38 -26.58 -0.75
C ASP A 64 2.56 -25.39 -1.27
N PRO A 65 2.92 -24.15 -0.95
CA PRO A 65 2.12 -22.99 -1.34
C PRO A 65 2.07 -22.82 -2.86
N VAL A 66 0.90 -22.41 -3.33
CA VAL A 66 0.66 -22.08 -4.75
C VAL A 66 0.88 -20.57 -4.95
N PHE A 67 1.51 -20.21 -6.08
CA PHE A 67 1.78 -18.83 -6.45
C PHE A 67 1.69 -18.61 -7.97
N GLY A 68 1.44 -17.37 -8.36
CA GLY A 68 1.40 -16.96 -9.77
C GLY A 68 2.79 -16.55 -10.28
N ILE A 69 3.07 -16.91 -11.53
CA ILE A 69 4.18 -16.35 -12.29
C ILE A 69 3.62 -15.32 -13.24
N VAL A 70 4.20 -14.13 -13.21
CA VAL A 70 3.68 -12.98 -13.96
C VAL A 70 4.45 -12.75 -15.26
N ALA A 71 3.77 -12.08 -16.21
CA ALA A 71 4.37 -11.61 -17.44
C ALA A 71 5.48 -10.56 -17.14
N PRO A 72 6.71 -10.75 -17.61
CA PRO A 72 7.80 -9.82 -17.39
C PRO A 72 7.64 -8.50 -18.16
N VAL A 73 6.94 -8.53 -19.26
CA VAL A 73 6.66 -7.39 -20.14
C VAL A 73 5.24 -7.49 -20.70
N THR A 74 4.72 -6.39 -21.21
CA THR A 74 3.47 -6.38 -22.00
C THR A 74 3.75 -6.93 -23.39
N GLY A 75 2.87 -7.82 -23.89
CA GLY A 75 2.99 -8.44 -25.19
C GLY A 75 2.14 -9.71 -25.31
N GLU A 76 2.43 -10.57 -26.29
CA GLU A 76 1.72 -11.82 -26.55
C GLU A 76 2.42 -12.99 -25.84
N ILE A 77 1.69 -13.74 -24.99
CA ILE A 77 2.21 -14.94 -24.34
C ILE A 77 2.20 -16.14 -25.29
N ARG A 78 3.31 -16.86 -25.40
CA ARG A 78 3.44 -18.12 -26.12
C ARG A 78 4.02 -19.17 -25.20
N TYR A 79 3.26 -20.24 -24.97
CA TYR A 79 3.68 -21.30 -24.06
C TYR A 79 4.46 -22.39 -24.79
N VAL A 80 5.37 -22.99 -24.05
CA VAL A 80 5.97 -24.27 -24.46
C VAL A 80 4.94 -25.37 -24.23
N ASN A 81 4.89 -26.35 -25.11
CA ASN A 81 4.04 -27.51 -24.90
C ASN A 81 4.56 -28.36 -23.74
N ARG A 82 4.05 -28.08 -22.55
CA ARG A 82 4.47 -28.72 -21.31
C ARG A 82 3.25 -29.04 -20.44
N GLN A 83 3.19 -30.28 -19.99
CA GLN A 83 2.16 -30.74 -19.08
C GLN A 83 2.50 -30.33 -17.62
N PRO A 84 1.49 -30.14 -16.76
CA PRO A 84 1.70 -30.03 -15.32
C PRO A 84 2.56 -31.18 -14.80
N SER A 85 3.50 -30.86 -13.90
CA SER A 85 4.45 -31.83 -13.35
C SER A 85 4.18 -32.04 -11.85
N THR A 86 4.27 -33.26 -11.40
CA THR A 86 4.22 -33.60 -9.98
C THR A 86 5.59 -33.55 -9.30
N LYS A 87 6.68 -33.59 -10.10
CA LYS A 87 8.04 -33.54 -9.60
C LYS A 87 8.56 -32.10 -9.63
N PRO A 88 9.10 -31.58 -8.51
CA PRO A 88 9.73 -30.26 -8.47
C PRO A 88 10.90 -30.17 -9.43
N ALA A 89 11.06 -29.00 -10.05
CA ALA A 89 12.16 -28.74 -10.95
C ALA A 89 13.46 -28.50 -10.18
N ASP A 90 14.55 -29.16 -10.59
CA ASP A 90 15.87 -28.97 -9.99
C ASP A 90 16.55 -27.68 -10.44
N GLU A 91 16.07 -27.10 -11.55
CA GLU A 91 16.52 -25.82 -12.11
C GLU A 91 15.31 -24.98 -12.53
N PRO A 92 15.48 -23.66 -12.80
CA PRO A 92 14.40 -22.84 -13.32
C PRO A 92 13.82 -23.44 -14.61
N LEU A 93 12.53 -23.73 -14.60
CA LEU A 93 11.83 -24.40 -15.69
C LEU A 93 11.19 -23.39 -16.63
N TRP A 94 11.65 -23.32 -17.89
CA TRP A 94 11.04 -22.49 -18.91
C TRP A 94 9.68 -23.04 -19.33
N VAL A 95 8.64 -22.20 -19.24
CA VAL A 95 7.25 -22.57 -19.52
C VAL A 95 6.60 -21.78 -20.66
N GLY A 96 7.23 -20.67 -21.06
CA GLY A 96 6.72 -19.81 -22.13
C GLY A 96 7.54 -18.55 -22.28
N SER A 97 7.13 -17.70 -23.20
CA SER A 97 7.73 -16.39 -23.43
C SER A 97 6.67 -15.36 -23.78
N VAL A 98 6.82 -14.14 -23.24
CA VAL A 98 6.02 -13.00 -23.69
C VAL A 98 6.78 -12.29 -24.80
N TRP A 99 6.17 -12.20 -25.96
CA TRP A 99 6.74 -11.58 -27.16
C TRP A 99 6.39 -10.09 -27.17
N ARG A 100 7.42 -9.25 -27.24
CA ARG A 100 7.31 -7.82 -27.39
C ARG A 100 8.25 -7.35 -28.49
N ASP A 101 7.75 -6.59 -29.44
CA ASP A 101 8.54 -6.05 -30.54
C ASP A 101 9.44 -7.09 -31.24
N GLY A 102 8.91 -8.31 -31.42
CA GLY A 102 9.64 -9.42 -32.05
C GLY A 102 10.67 -10.12 -31.14
N ALA A 103 10.85 -9.69 -29.89
CA ALA A 103 11.78 -10.26 -28.93
C ALA A 103 11.07 -11.11 -27.88
N PRO A 104 11.53 -12.37 -27.60
CA PRO A 104 10.95 -13.22 -26.56
C PRO A 104 11.50 -12.90 -25.18
N ASN A 105 10.63 -12.63 -24.21
CA ASN A 105 10.94 -12.50 -22.80
C ASN A 105 10.48 -13.77 -22.08
N ARG A 106 11.43 -14.59 -21.65
CA ARG A 106 11.16 -15.94 -21.13
C ARG A 106 10.49 -15.89 -19.76
N VAL A 107 9.54 -16.82 -19.56
CA VAL A 107 8.81 -17.04 -18.30
C VAL A 107 9.30 -18.35 -17.69
N TYR A 108 9.74 -18.31 -16.45
CA TYR A 108 10.31 -19.46 -15.74
C TYR A 108 9.54 -19.74 -14.45
N ILE A 109 9.34 -21.04 -14.19
CA ILE A 109 8.99 -21.54 -12.85
C ILE A 109 10.28 -21.63 -12.03
N PRO A 110 10.31 -21.13 -10.79
CA PRO A 110 11.49 -21.20 -9.95
C PRO A 110 11.90 -22.64 -9.59
N LYS A 111 13.20 -22.86 -9.39
CA LYS A 111 13.73 -24.10 -8.81
C LYS A 111 12.99 -24.47 -7.53
N GLY A 112 12.77 -25.77 -7.31
CA GLY A 112 12.03 -26.31 -6.15
C GLY A 112 10.51 -26.18 -6.27
N SER A 113 10.01 -25.85 -7.46
CA SER A 113 8.57 -25.71 -7.70
C SER A 113 8.12 -26.58 -8.87
N THR A 114 6.85 -26.94 -8.87
CA THR A 114 6.19 -27.67 -9.98
C THR A 114 5.36 -26.69 -10.80
N PHE A 115 5.27 -26.95 -12.10
CA PHE A 115 4.32 -26.26 -12.97
C PHE A 115 2.92 -26.79 -12.71
N ALA A 116 2.00 -25.95 -12.25
CA ALA A 116 0.62 -26.33 -11.93
C ALA A 116 -0.35 -26.10 -13.11
N GLY A 117 -0.07 -25.11 -13.97
CA GLY A 117 -0.92 -24.87 -15.13
C GLY A 117 -0.73 -23.49 -15.76
N ARG A 118 -1.37 -23.29 -16.89
CA ARG A 118 -1.47 -22.00 -17.58
C ARG A 118 -2.65 -21.22 -16.99
N LEU A 119 -2.52 -19.92 -16.84
CA LEU A 119 -3.59 -19.04 -16.37
C LEU A 119 -4.21 -18.25 -17.53
N MET A 120 -3.54 -18.19 -18.67
CA MET A 120 -3.99 -17.52 -19.88
C MET A 120 -4.02 -18.52 -21.04
N THR A 121 -4.80 -18.22 -22.07
CA THR A 121 -4.77 -18.96 -23.32
C THR A 121 -3.46 -18.70 -24.06
N ASP A 122 -3.02 -19.66 -24.87
CA ASP A 122 -1.86 -19.46 -25.73
C ASP A 122 -2.15 -18.35 -26.75
N HIS A 123 -1.16 -17.53 -27.06
CA HIS A 123 -1.27 -16.35 -27.92
C HIS A 123 -2.16 -15.21 -27.38
N ALA A 124 -2.51 -15.21 -26.10
CA ALA A 124 -3.24 -14.11 -25.49
C ALA A 124 -2.34 -12.88 -25.29
N ASP A 125 -2.93 -11.68 -25.43
CA ASP A 125 -2.28 -10.44 -25.03
C ASP A 125 -2.27 -10.33 -23.52
N VAL A 126 -1.09 -10.04 -22.98
CA VAL A 126 -0.86 -9.89 -21.54
C VAL A 126 -0.14 -8.58 -21.24
N THR A 127 -0.42 -8.02 -20.09
CA THR A 127 0.30 -6.84 -19.59
C THR A 127 1.39 -7.25 -18.59
N ALA A 128 2.45 -6.46 -18.50
CA ALA A 128 3.50 -6.67 -17.49
C ALA A 128 2.89 -6.77 -16.10
N GLY A 129 3.27 -7.79 -15.32
CA GLY A 129 2.72 -8.05 -13.99
C GLY A 129 1.46 -8.93 -13.98
N MET A 130 0.85 -9.24 -15.13
CA MET A 130 -0.31 -10.12 -15.23
C MET A 130 0.09 -11.58 -14.97
N PRO A 131 -0.63 -12.35 -14.12
CA PRO A 131 -0.32 -13.75 -13.88
C PRO A 131 -0.59 -14.59 -15.13
N VAL A 132 0.43 -15.30 -15.62
CA VAL A 132 0.37 -16.11 -16.83
C VAL A 132 0.48 -17.61 -16.56
N ALA A 133 1.11 -18.00 -15.46
CA ALA A 133 1.25 -19.39 -15.08
C ALA A 133 1.09 -19.57 -13.58
N SER A 134 0.64 -20.75 -13.16
CA SER A 134 0.56 -21.16 -11.77
C SER A 134 1.67 -22.17 -11.46
N ALA A 135 2.27 -22.02 -10.30
CA ALA A 135 3.29 -22.91 -9.78
C ALA A 135 3.02 -23.28 -8.31
N LYS A 136 3.49 -24.44 -7.91
CA LYS A 136 3.40 -24.94 -6.54
C LYS A 136 4.81 -25.18 -6.02
N HIS A 137 5.20 -24.54 -4.91
CA HIS A 137 6.49 -24.79 -4.26
C HIS A 137 6.45 -26.14 -3.54
N ALA A 138 7.51 -26.92 -3.63
CA ALA A 138 7.63 -28.17 -2.87
C ALA A 138 8.27 -27.90 -1.50
N GLY A 139 7.51 -28.14 -0.44
CA GLY A 139 7.94 -27.93 0.94
C GLY A 139 7.34 -26.67 1.56
N TYR A 140 8.01 -26.17 2.60
CA TYR A 140 7.51 -25.00 3.35
C TYR A 140 7.81 -23.69 2.61
N GLY A 141 6.81 -22.85 2.52
CA GLY A 141 6.95 -21.46 2.10
C GLY A 141 6.22 -20.52 3.07
N ILE A 142 6.53 -19.26 3.00
CA ILE A 142 5.86 -18.22 3.76
C ILE A 142 4.93 -17.50 2.81
N VAL A 143 3.66 -17.44 3.16
CA VAL A 143 2.60 -16.81 2.37
C VAL A 143 2.07 -15.61 3.13
N ALA A 144 2.09 -14.45 2.50
CA ALA A 144 1.46 -13.24 3.01
C ALA A 144 0.41 -12.76 2.01
N GLU A 145 -0.75 -12.44 2.51
CA GLU A 145 -1.80 -11.78 1.74
C GLU A 145 -1.52 -10.28 1.68
N ILE A 146 -1.82 -9.69 0.53
CA ILE A 146 -1.57 -8.29 0.24
C ILE A 146 -2.90 -7.65 -0.08
N ASP A 147 -3.30 -6.66 0.70
CA ASP A 147 -4.48 -5.88 0.39
C ASP A 147 -4.25 -4.95 -0.81
N SER A 148 -5.33 -4.46 -1.42
CA SER A 148 -5.27 -3.63 -2.62
C SER A 148 -4.47 -2.33 -2.40
N SER A 149 -4.52 -1.74 -1.23
CA SER A 149 -3.79 -0.51 -0.90
C SER A 149 -2.28 -0.76 -0.81
N GLN A 150 -1.89 -1.88 -0.23
CA GLN A 150 -0.50 -2.33 -0.15
C GLN A 150 0.03 -2.74 -1.52
N ALA A 151 -0.81 -3.35 -2.34
CA ALA A 151 -0.47 -3.81 -3.67
C ALA A 151 0.03 -2.68 -4.58
N TYR A 152 -0.66 -1.55 -4.61
CA TYR A 152 -0.21 -0.38 -5.38
C TYR A 152 1.17 0.12 -4.91
N ARG A 153 1.45 0.04 -3.62
CA ARG A 153 2.74 0.47 -3.05
C ARG A 153 3.87 -0.52 -3.31
N ILE A 154 3.56 -1.80 -3.48
CA ILE A 154 4.52 -2.88 -3.68
C ILE A 154 4.72 -3.18 -5.16
N SER A 155 3.71 -2.96 -6.02
CA SER A 155 3.74 -3.32 -7.43
C SER A 155 4.95 -2.69 -8.16
N GLY A 156 5.75 -3.53 -8.78
CA GLY A 156 6.89 -3.12 -9.59
C GLY A 156 8.19 -2.80 -8.85
N SER A 157 8.23 -2.84 -7.51
CA SER A 157 9.38 -2.33 -6.77
C SER A 157 9.89 -3.20 -5.60
N VAL A 158 9.56 -4.49 -5.56
CA VAL A 158 10.11 -5.39 -4.53
C VAL A 158 11.61 -5.58 -4.74
N GLN A 159 12.42 -5.02 -3.86
CA GLN A 159 13.88 -5.19 -3.89
C GLN A 159 14.34 -6.32 -2.98
N THR A 160 13.79 -6.38 -1.79
CA THR A 160 14.20 -7.37 -0.77
C THR A 160 13.02 -7.67 0.14
N VAL A 161 12.88 -8.94 0.52
CA VAL A 161 11.92 -9.37 1.53
C VAL A 161 12.69 -9.94 2.72
N ARG A 162 12.30 -9.56 3.93
CA ARG A 162 12.81 -10.12 5.18
C ARG A 162 11.66 -10.73 5.96
N GLY A 163 11.89 -11.90 6.53
CA GLY A 163 10.92 -12.61 7.36
C GLY A 163 11.32 -12.62 8.82
N GLN A 164 10.35 -12.44 9.71
CA GLN A 164 10.48 -12.63 11.15
C GLN A 164 9.37 -13.55 11.64
N ILE A 165 9.71 -14.74 12.13
CA ILE A 165 8.73 -15.63 12.75
C ILE A 165 8.35 -15.06 14.11
N LYS A 166 7.05 -14.98 14.40
CA LYS A 166 6.55 -14.51 15.69
C LYS A 166 7.03 -15.45 16.81
N ASN A 167 7.74 -14.89 17.77
CA ASN A 167 8.37 -15.64 18.87
C ASN A 167 9.38 -16.71 18.41
N GLY A 168 9.97 -16.53 17.21
CA GLY A 168 10.90 -17.47 16.61
C GLY A 168 12.09 -16.78 15.94
N PRO A 169 12.84 -17.53 15.11
CA PRO A 169 14.01 -17.00 14.43
C PRO A 169 13.70 -15.85 13.48
N GLY A 170 14.65 -14.93 13.34
CA GLY A 170 14.63 -13.79 12.43
C GLY A 170 15.41 -12.60 12.96
N PRO A 171 15.52 -11.51 12.17
CA PRO A 171 15.08 -11.42 10.78
C PRO A 171 15.98 -12.20 9.81
N PHE A 172 15.40 -12.89 8.84
CA PHE A 172 16.14 -13.62 7.80
C PHE A 172 15.72 -13.16 6.40
N PRO A 173 16.58 -13.29 5.38
CA PRO A 173 16.21 -12.99 4.00
C PRO A 173 15.17 -14.00 3.51
N CYS A 174 14.10 -13.53 2.89
CA CYS A 174 13.08 -14.35 2.27
C CYS A 174 13.13 -14.19 0.75
N LYS A 175 13.36 -15.28 0.01
CA LYS A 175 13.45 -15.24 -1.45
C LYS A 175 12.04 -15.34 -2.03
N ALA A 176 11.55 -14.27 -2.64
CA ALA A 176 10.27 -14.27 -3.34
C ALA A 176 10.28 -15.30 -4.48
N LEU A 177 9.23 -16.11 -4.59
CA LEU A 177 9.03 -17.12 -5.62
C LEU A 177 8.23 -16.59 -6.80
N GLY A 178 7.26 -15.73 -6.54
CA GLY A 178 6.46 -15.05 -7.54
C GLY A 178 6.51 -13.55 -7.35
N THR A 179 6.15 -12.82 -8.38
CA THR A 179 5.99 -11.37 -8.31
C THR A 179 4.55 -11.03 -7.97
N ILE A 180 4.36 -9.93 -7.24
CA ILE A 180 3.03 -9.42 -6.93
C ILE A 180 2.44 -8.89 -8.22
N ALA A 181 1.32 -9.47 -8.64
CA ALA A 181 0.62 -9.05 -9.84
C ALA A 181 -0.29 -7.87 -9.53
N ALA A 182 -0.04 -6.74 -10.18
CA ALA A 182 -1.04 -5.68 -10.31
C ALA A 182 -1.76 -5.89 -11.63
N LEU A 183 -3.05 -6.18 -11.59
CA LEU A 183 -3.85 -6.30 -12.80
C LEU A 183 -4.40 -4.93 -13.21
N PRO A 184 -4.43 -4.58 -14.50
CA PRO A 184 -5.18 -3.44 -14.99
C PRO A 184 -6.66 -3.55 -14.62
N ALA A 185 -7.31 -2.42 -14.36
CA ALA A 185 -8.74 -2.39 -14.07
C ALA A 185 -9.54 -3.14 -15.15
N GLY A 186 -10.42 -4.04 -14.73
CA GLY A 186 -11.26 -4.83 -15.64
C GLY A 186 -10.64 -6.13 -16.17
N THR A 187 -9.40 -6.47 -15.80
CA THR A 187 -8.76 -7.73 -16.20
C THR A 187 -8.89 -8.75 -15.06
N ILE A 188 -9.91 -9.57 -15.09
CA ILE A 188 -10.06 -10.71 -14.17
C ILE A 188 -9.72 -11.97 -14.99
N PRO A 189 -8.73 -12.76 -14.57
CA PRO A 189 -8.50 -14.05 -15.20
C PRO A 189 -9.74 -14.95 -15.00
N GLU A 190 -10.35 -15.40 -16.08
CA GLU A 190 -11.43 -16.36 -16.01
C GLU A 190 -10.88 -17.69 -15.45
N PRO A 191 -11.51 -18.28 -14.41
CA PRO A 191 -11.05 -19.56 -13.89
C PRO A 191 -11.11 -20.61 -15.01
N PRO A 192 -10.12 -21.54 -15.08
CA PRO A 192 -10.14 -22.59 -16.10
C PRO A 192 -11.46 -23.36 -16.02
N PRO A 193 -12.09 -23.67 -17.17
CA PRO A 193 -13.36 -24.40 -17.18
C PRO A 193 -13.21 -25.67 -16.38
N THR A 194 -14.02 -25.83 -15.35
CA THR A 194 -14.16 -27.12 -14.67
C THR A 194 -14.67 -28.12 -15.69
N THR A 195 -13.83 -29.04 -16.13
CA THR A 195 -14.27 -30.22 -16.91
C THR A 195 -15.20 -31.00 -16.02
N THR A 196 -16.49 -30.74 -16.16
CA THR A 196 -17.54 -31.63 -15.66
C THR A 196 -17.40 -32.92 -16.40
N ASN A 197 -16.94 -33.95 -15.71
CA ASN A 197 -16.87 -35.30 -16.21
C ASN A 197 -18.34 -35.79 -16.46
N PRO A 198 -18.80 -36.06 -17.69
CA PRO A 198 -20.17 -36.47 -17.94
C PRO A 198 -20.29 -37.98 -17.73
N SER A 199 -20.14 -38.48 -16.51
CA SER A 199 -20.39 -39.90 -16.21
C SER A 199 -20.76 -40.07 -14.73
N ALA A 200 -21.97 -39.64 -14.39
CA ALA A 200 -22.72 -40.21 -13.26
C ALA A 200 -24.19 -40.34 -13.69
N PRO A 201 -24.82 -41.51 -13.56
CA PRO A 201 -26.25 -41.69 -13.87
C PRO A 201 -27.11 -40.92 -12.84
N PRO A 202 -28.28 -40.40 -13.22
CA PRO A 202 -29.14 -39.62 -12.36
C PRO A 202 -29.80 -40.53 -11.33
N THR A 203 -29.37 -40.47 -10.09
CA THR A 203 -30.14 -40.98 -8.95
C THR A 203 -31.07 -39.86 -8.50
N GLY A 204 -32.38 -40.06 -8.73
CA GLY A 204 -33.45 -39.14 -8.36
C GLY A 204 -33.54 -38.98 -6.83
N GLY A 205 -33.31 -37.77 -6.34
CA GLY A 205 -33.69 -37.31 -5.02
C GLY A 205 -34.42 -35.99 -5.19
N PRO A 206 -35.34 -35.61 -4.26
CA PRO A 206 -36.15 -34.42 -4.37
C PRO A 206 -35.28 -33.16 -4.34
N PRO A 207 -35.70 -32.07 -4.98
CA PRO A 207 -34.91 -30.84 -5.08
C PRO A 207 -34.81 -30.19 -3.70
N HIS A 208 -33.63 -30.24 -3.13
CA HIS A 208 -33.29 -29.32 -2.04
C HIS A 208 -33.04 -27.95 -2.67
N SER A 209 -33.90 -27.02 -2.36
CA SER A 209 -33.68 -25.61 -2.61
C SER A 209 -32.35 -25.18 -1.94
N VAL A 210 -31.33 -25.04 -2.75
CA VAL A 210 -30.10 -24.33 -2.34
C VAL A 210 -30.54 -22.90 -2.16
N ALA A 211 -30.54 -22.44 -0.91
CA ALA A 211 -30.67 -21.03 -0.61
C ALA A 211 -29.55 -20.31 -1.38
N ASP A 212 -29.94 -19.37 -2.22
CA ASP A 212 -29.07 -18.40 -2.83
C ASP A 212 -28.29 -17.69 -1.71
N ASP A 213 -27.01 -18.00 -1.60
CA ASP A 213 -26.09 -17.24 -0.76
C ASP A 213 -25.70 -15.97 -1.54
N PRO A 214 -26.18 -14.78 -1.13
CA PRO A 214 -25.89 -13.54 -1.87
C PRO A 214 -24.50 -12.97 -1.54
N ALA A 215 -23.51 -13.81 -1.31
CA ALA A 215 -22.16 -13.39 -0.94
C ALA A 215 -21.15 -13.47 -2.07
N ALA A 216 -21.56 -13.50 -3.33
CA ALA A 216 -20.63 -13.51 -4.46
C ALA A 216 -20.60 -12.20 -5.25
N GLY A 217 -20.76 -11.08 -4.59
CA GLY A 217 -20.78 -9.75 -5.23
C GLY A 217 -19.65 -8.81 -4.85
N GLY A 218 -18.68 -9.24 -4.08
CA GLY A 218 -17.43 -8.51 -3.90
C GLY A 218 -16.40 -9.13 -4.82
N SER A 219 -15.79 -8.37 -5.70
CA SER A 219 -14.46 -8.71 -6.21
C SER A 219 -13.55 -8.79 -4.98
N ASP A 220 -13.57 -9.94 -4.31
CA ASP A 220 -12.48 -10.31 -3.42
C ASP A 220 -11.24 -10.08 -4.25
N ALA A 221 -10.49 -9.07 -3.83
CA ALA A 221 -9.29 -8.67 -4.49
C ALA A 221 -8.53 -9.96 -4.69
N THR A 222 -8.49 -10.37 -5.93
CA THR A 222 -7.83 -11.54 -6.44
C THR A 222 -6.63 -11.80 -5.57
N GLY A 223 -6.68 -12.78 -4.67
CA GLY A 223 -5.75 -13.06 -3.59
C GLY A 223 -4.31 -12.77 -3.96
N MET A 224 -3.95 -11.50 -3.96
CA MET A 224 -2.58 -11.08 -4.21
C MET A 224 -1.76 -11.58 -3.05
N ARG A 225 -0.92 -12.55 -3.35
CA ARG A 225 -0.09 -13.22 -2.37
C ARG A 225 1.37 -13.00 -2.68
N LEU A 226 2.13 -12.69 -1.66
CA LEU A 226 3.57 -12.83 -1.69
C LEU A 226 3.93 -14.19 -1.13
N VAL A 227 4.54 -15.03 -1.95
CA VAL A 227 5.10 -16.31 -1.52
C VAL A 227 6.61 -16.22 -1.56
N CYS A 228 7.26 -16.56 -0.47
CA CYS A 228 8.73 -16.58 -0.40
C CYS A 228 9.25 -17.76 0.41
N THR A 229 10.51 -18.12 0.19
CA THR A 229 11.22 -19.21 0.87
C THR A 229 12.29 -18.66 1.81
N ALA A 230 12.36 -19.24 3.01
CA ALA A 230 13.43 -18.98 3.97
C ALA A 230 14.70 -19.75 3.61
N PRO A 231 15.89 -19.32 4.09
CA PRO A 231 17.10 -20.12 4.02
C PRO A 231 16.95 -21.47 4.71
N ALA A 232 17.66 -22.49 4.25
CA ALA A 232 17.60 -23.85 4.83
C ALA A 232 17.98 -23.92 6.33
N SER A 233 18.72 -22.93 6.82
CA SER A 233 19.07 -22.83 8.25
C SER A 233 17.91 -22.44 9.16
N VAL A 234 16.81 -21.93 8.59
CA VAL A 234 15.62 -21.51 9.34
C VAL A 234 14.63 -22.65 9.39
N LYS A 235 14.31 -23.14 10.60
CA LYS A 235 13.26 -24.14 10.79
C LYS A 235 11.90 -23.49 10.68
N LEU A 236 11.09 -23.95 9.74
CA LEU A 236 9.72 -23.52 9.53
C LEU A 236 8.76 -24.54 10.13
N ILE A 237 7.70 -24.06 10.77
CA ILE A 237 6.60 -24.88 11.32
C ILE A 237 5.32 -24.45 10.63
N ASN A 238 4.57 -25.40 10.10
CA ASN A 238 3.30 -25.12 9.43
C ASN A 238 2.35 -24.33 10.35
N GLY A 239 1.71 -23.29 9.80
CA GLY A 239 0.81 -22.42 10.53
C GLY A 239 1.50 -21.34 11.40
N ALA A 240 2.83 -21.35 11.51
CA ALA A 240 3.55 -20.33 12.27
C ALA A 240 3.30 -18.93 11.66
N ALA A 241 2.96 -17.96 12.49
CA ALA A 241 2.78 -16.58 12.08
C ALA A 241 4.13 -15.91 11.78
N VAL A 242 4.20 -15.17 10.69
CA VAL A 242 5.41 -14.49 10.21
C VAL A 242 5.06 -13.05 9.84
N THR A 243 5.94 -12.12 10.18
CA THR A 243 5.91 -10.77 9.59
C THR A 243 6.91 -10.74 8.44
N LEU A 244 6.46 -10.28 7.27
CA LEU A 244 7.31 -10.05 6.11
C LEU A 244 7.51 -8.57 5.90
N ASP A 245 8.74 -8.11 5.99
CA ASP A 245 9.12 -6.74 5.66
C ASP A 245 9.58 -6.67 4.21
N VAL A 246 8.73 -6.08 3.38
CA VAL A 246 8.99 -5.86 1.95
C VAL A 246 9.63 -4.52 1.76
N ILE A 247 10.88 -4.51 1.34
CA ILE A 247 11.62 -3.29 1.04
C ILE A 247 11.40 -2.94 -0.43
N THR A 248 10.75 -1.79 -0.66
CA THR A 248 10.39 -1.32 -2.00
C THR A 248 11.38 -0.31 -2.56
N ALA A 249 12.02 0.47 -1.70
CA ALA A 249 13.03 1.43 -2.12
C ALA A 249 14.05 1.69 -1.00
N LYS A 250 15.27 2.03 -1.41
CA LYS A 250 16.36 2.47 -0.53
C LYS A 250 17.03 3.69 -1.12
N ALA A 251 17.41 4.63 -0.27
CA ALA A 251 18.25 5.75 -0.64
C ALA A 251 19.37 5.88 0.40
N ALA A 252 20.62 5.75 -0.03
CA ALA A 252 21.77 5.94 0.84
C ALA A 252 22.17 7.41 0.87
N HIS A 253 22.54 7.91 2.05
CA HIS A 253 22.96 9.31 2.27
C HIS A 253 22.00 10.36 1.69
N ALA A 254 20.71 10.05 1.70
CA ALA A 254 19.66 10.94 1.22
C ALA A 254 19.59 12.21 2.06
N MET A 255 19.45 13.36 1.41
CA MET A 255 19.07 14.59 2.09
C MET A 255 17.61 14.49 2.51
N VAL A 256 17.32 14.70 3.77
CA VAL A 256 15.98 14.52 4.33
C VAL A 256 15.50 15.71 5.13
N LEU A 257 14.18 15.87 5.15
CA LEU A 257 13.46 16.80 6.01
C LEU A 257 12.34 16.06 6.73
N PRO A 258 11.91 16.52 7.92
CA PRO A 258 10.68 16.05 8.55
C PRO A 258 9.48 16.23 7.59
N VAL A 259 8.55 15.28 7.59
CA VAL A 259 7.36 15.35 6.68
C VAL A 259 6.53 16.62 6.93
N GLU A 260 6.53 17.14 8.17
CA GLU A 260 5.82 18.36 8.54
C GLU A 260 6.43 19.64 7.93
N ALA A 261 7.68 19.58 7.45
CA ALA A 261 8.35 20.69 6.78
C ALA A 261 8.04 20.81 5.30
N VAL A 262 7.34 19.80 4.74
CA VAL A 262 7.16 19.66 3.30
C VAL A 262 5.67 19.56 2.97
N ALA A 263 5.21 20.41 2.06
CA ALA A 263 3.88 20.30 1.49
C ALA A 263 3.99 19.79 0.05
N GLY A 264 3.25 18.74 -0.30
CA GLY A 264 3.29 18.21 -1.66
C GLY A 264 2.75 16.80 -1.80
N VAL A 265 2.74 16.32 -3.04
CA VAL A 265 2.29 14.97 -3.43
C VAL A 265 3.25 14.37 -4.46
N GLN A 266 3.44 13.05 -4.38
CA GLN A 266 4.10 12.20 -5.38
C GLN A 266 5.24 12.87 -6.19
N GLY A 267 6.39 13.01 -5.58
CA GLY A 267 7.60 13.45 -6.27
C GLY A 267 7.75 14.96 -6.42
N LYS A 268 6.74 15.76 -6.13
CA LYS A 268 6.78 17.23 -6.16
C LYS A 268 6.33 17.79 -4.82
N GLY A 269 7.07 18.76 -4.30
CA GLY A 269 6.73 19.40 -3.05
C GLY A 269 7.23 20.85 -2.98
N LYS A 270 6.87 21.50 -1.89
CA LYS A 270 7.30 22.85 -1.56
C LYS A 270 7.78 22.89 -0.12
N VAL A 271 8.76 23.70 0.14
CA VAL A 271 9.29 23.99 1.47
C VAL A 271 9.44 25.48 1.64
N ASP A 272 9.37 25.96 2.87
CA ASP A 272 9.62 27.37 3.20
C ASP A 272 11.04 27.54 3.76
N ILE A 273 11.89 28.22 3.02
CA ILE A 273 13.21 28.64 3.49
C ILE A 273 13.03 29.90 4.31
N VAL A 274 13.62 29.92 5.51
CA VAL A 274 13.62 31.05 6.42
C VAL A 274 14.91 31.84 6.23
N GLY A 275 14.79 33.09 5.76
CA GLY A 275 15.89 33.99 5.60
C GLY A 275 16.34 34.64 6.94
N PRO A 276 17.44 35.43 6.94
CA PRO A 276 17.94 36.12 8.10
C PRO A 276 16.90 37.05 8.76
N ASP A 277 16.05 37.66 7.93
CA ASP A 277 15.00 38.60 8.36
C ASP A 277 13.71 37.87 8.81
N ARG A 278 13.76 36.57 9.04
CA ARG A 278 12.61 35.68 9.31
C ARG A 278 11.55 35.66 8.22
N ASN A 279 11.85 36.21 7.07
CA ASN A 279 10.98 36.12 5.89
C ASN A 279 11.01 34.69 5.34
N ARG A 280 9.83 34.15 5.01
CA ARG A 280 9.70 32.84 4.37
C ARG A 280 9.70 32.98 2.85
N LYS A 281 10.46 32.14 2.20
CA LYS A 281 10.47 31.99 0.75
C LYS A 281 10.10 30.55 0.40
N THR A 282 8.95 30.36 -0.20
CA THR A 282 8.53 29.05 -0.68
C THR A 282 9.32 28.64 -1.92
N VAL A 283 9.90 27.44 -1.89
CA VAL A 283 10.73 26.88 -2.97
C VAL A 283 10.18 25.51 -3.35
N ASP A 284 10.17 25.26 -4.66
CA ASP A 284 9.79 23.94 -5.20
C ASP A 284 10.94 22.94 -4.98
N VAL A 285 10.56 21.74 -4.54
CA VAL A 285 11.49 20.64 -4.32
C VAL A 285 11.01 19.37 -5.01
N THR A 286 11.97 18.53 -5.42
CA THR A 286 11.67 17.20 -5.92
C THR A 286 11.79 16.21 -4.76
N LEU A 287 10.69 15.52 -4.46
CA LEU A 287 10.60 14.55 -3.39
C LEU A 287 11.05 13.17 -3.86
N GLY A 288 11.60 12.40 -2.95
CA GLY A 288 11.97 11.01 -3.14
C GLY A 288 11.15 10.08 -2.27
N ILE A 289 11.82 9.11 -1.65
CA ILE A 289 11.18 8.15 -0.75
C ILE A 289 10.94 8.74 0.63
N THR A 290 10.01 8.15 1.37
CA THR A 290 9.71 8.51 2.75
C THR A 290 9.55 7.26 3.61
N ASP A 291 9.91 7.36 4.87
CA ASP A 291 9.65 6.36 5.90
C ASP A 291 8.43 6.73 6.79
N GLY A 292 7.73 7.83 6.44
CA GLY A 292 6.59 8.36 7.18
C GLY A 292 6.96 9.38 8.26
N LYS A 293 8.24 9.53 8.63
CA LYS A 293 8.75 10.56 9.56
C LYS A 293 9.53 11.62 8.83
N VAL A 294 10.36 11.20 7.89
CA VAL A 294 11.15 12.09 7.05
C VAL A 294 10.95 11.74 5.58
N ILE A 295 11.24 12.71 4.73
CA ILE A 295 11.10 12.58 3.28
C ILE A 295 12.41 13.00 2.60
N GLU A 296 12.83 12.23 1.60
CA GLU A 296 13.99 12.52 0.78
C GLU A 296 13.74 13.74 -0.11
N ILE A 297 14.69 14.67 -0.13
CA ILE A 297 14.73 15.80 -1.05
C ILE A 297 15.81 15.52 -2.10
N ARG A 298 15.40 15.26 -3.33
CA ARG A 298 16.31 14.95 -4.43
C ARG A 298 16.86 16.17 -5.11
N LYS A 299 16.05 17.25 -5.20
CA LYS A 299 16.42 18.51 -5.86
C LYS A 299 15.69 19.67 -5.20
N GLY A 300 16.26 20.87 -5.33
CA GLY A 300 15.65 22.12 -4.89
C GLY A 300 16.28 22.73 -3.62
N LEU A 301 17.13 21.98 -2.91
CA LEU A 301 17.90 22.45 -1.78
C LEU A 301 19.39 22.12 -1.94
N THR A 302 20.25 22.91 -1.30
CA THR A 302 21.72 22.67 -1.21
C THR A 302 22.11 21.91 0.04
N GLY A 303 21.31 22.04 1.11
CA GLY A 303 21.49 21.35 2.39
C GLY A 303 21.87 22.26 3.56
N ASP A 304 22.13 23.53 3.31
CA ASP A 304 22.52 24.50 4.34
C ASP A 304 21.37 25.42 4.76
N GLU A 305 20.24 25.32 4.05
CA GLU A 305 19.08 26.18 4.24
C GLU A 305 18.41 25.88 5.59
N THR A 306 17.87 26.95 6.18
CA THR A 306 16.99 26.86 7.35
C THR A 306 15.55 26.76 6.88
N ILE A 307 14.88 25.65 7.20
CA ILE A 307 13.54 25.32 6.72
C ILE A 307 12.54 25.49 7.85
N ALA A 308 11.39 26.12 7.56
CA ALA A 308 10.31 26.30 8.51
C ALA A 308 9.55 24.98 8.78
N VAL A 309 9.17 24.77 10.04
CA VAL A 309 8.27 23.71 10.46
C VAL A 309 7.14 24.34 11.30
N PRO A 310 5.89 24.21 10.89
CA PRO A 310 5.39 23.53 9.71
C PRO A 310 5.78 24.22 8.39
N GLY A 311 5.79 23.43 7.32
CA GLY A 311 6.02 23.89 5.96
C GLY A 311 4.88 24.75 5.42
N PRO A 312 4.92 25.07 4.10
CA PRO A 312 3.93 25.95 3.48
C PRO A 312 2.54 25.35 3.51
N ASP A 313 1.54 26.17 3.88
CA ASP A 313 0.13 25.80 3.76
C ASP A 313 -0.24 25.77 2.25
N LEU A 314 -0.38 24.59 1.71
CA LEU A 314 -0.91 24.45 0.36
C LEU A 314 -2.44 24.62 0.42
N PRO A 315 -3.02 25.48 -0.45
CA PRO A 315 -4.47 25.51 -0.61
C PRO A 315 -4.92 24.10 -1.00
N THR A 316 -5.93 23.58 -0.32
CA THR A 316 -6.61 22.36 -0.73
C THR A 316 -7.01 22.53 -2.20
N ALA A 317 -6.58 21.60 -3.05
CA ALA A 317 -6.98 21.61 -4.46
C ALA A 317 -8.51 21.72 -4.51
N THR A 318 -9.02 22.84 -4.99
CA THR A 318 -10.45 22.98 -5.28
C THR A 318 -10.76 21.92 -6.34
N PRO A 319 -11.77 21.06 -6.10
CA PRO A 319 -12.24 20.15 -7.14
C PRO A 319 -12.57 21.00 -8.37
N ASN A 320 -12.04 20.60 -9.53
CA ASN A 320 -12.23 21.29 -10.79
C ASN A 320 -13.70 21.69 -10.99
N ALA A 321 -13.96 22.98 -10.95
CA ALA A 321 -15.24 23.58 -11.31
C ALA A 321 -15.46 23.65 -12.85
N ASP A 322 -14.66 22.93 -13.63
CA ASP A 322 -14.73 22.88 -15.09
C ASP A 322 -15.39 21.61 -15.62
N GLN A 323 -16.60 21.32 -15.17
CA GLN A 323 -17.58 20.51 -15.93
C GLN A 323 -18.99 21.02 -15.66
N GLY A 324 -19.28 22.22 -16.08
CA GLY A 324 -20.59 22.84 -16.00
C GLY A 324 -20.96 23.52 -17.28
N GLY A 325 -21.64 22.80 -18.19
CA GLY A 325 -22.67 23.41 -19.01
C GLY A 325 -22.27 24.08 -20.33
N SER A 326 -22.18 23.32 -21.39
CA SER A 326 -22.70 23.75 -22.67
C SER A 326 -24.14 23.28 -22.81
N GLY A 327 -25.06 24.08 -22.31
CA GLY A 327 -26.46 24.07 -22.73
C GLY A 327 -26.56 24.80 -24.07
N ALA A 328 -26.84 24.07 -25.14
CA ALA A 328 -27.25 24.64 -26.41
C ALA A 328 -28.68 25.13 -26.29
N PRO A 329 -29.04 26.33 -26.83
CA PRO A 329 -30.40 26.70 -27.14
C PRO A 329 -30.74 26.25 -28.54
N GLY A 330 -31.82 25.56 -28.70
CA GLY A 330 -32.48 25.25 -29.94
C GLY A 330 -33.96 25.14 -29.70
#